data_80e54bb84acf91ec0fc7ed0cb0634f6f
#
_entry.id   80e54bb84acf91ec0fc7ed0cb0634f6f
#
_cell.length_a   1.000
_cell.length_b   1.000
_cell.length_c   1.000
_cell.angle_alpha   90.00
_cell.angle_beta   90.00
_cell.angle_gamma   90.00
#
_symmetry.space_group_name_H-M   'P 1'
#
loop_
_entity.id
_entity.type
_entity.pdbx_description
1 polymer ?
#
loop_
_entity_poly.entity_id
_entity_poly.type
_entity_poly.pdbx_seq_one_letter_code
_entity_poly.pdbx_strand_id
1 'polypeptide(L)'
;VPFTKITADRYISPDYMLQEREKLWAKTWLVAGVVQDVEDPGDFFVFDFEPESVIVSRAEDGTINAFYNVCQHRGARLLLTNQGAMETYTCPYHGWVYNNDGSLCKVPEEEKFSRGVPKEALSLQPLRVDVWGGMVWVCMDQDAPTLQEYLGPVIEMIEPFRPEDMRLVEDQTCRLECNWKAVFDNFGELYHVEHIHPQHELIFDCPTSTAEYFNGGHTRVLIDGFTVNSRLPIPEEVPPTQWAQMKTLGMERDNYKGRVLDVRRDVQLRKRELGPSLGYNYDRLSDNQLSDIVQYNIFPNTILVLQPEEFWILRSRPHATDPNKCYWDKFALRMLPDVQLQENTKIEFPALQNRANVSFNLDQDNDGTARPEHDEFDQEAIIAGEKTMTITLDQDIHLIRDVQKGMHSRGFKEAWLNDDEARVQHYHSWIDKYINQQFN
;
A
#
# COMPACT_ATOMS: atom_id res chain seq x y z
N VAL A 1 15.95 9.10 -17.60
CA VAL A 1 16.10 9.18 -16.14
C VAL A 1 17.55 9.55 -15.83
N PRO A 2 17.82 10.53 -14.93
CA PRO A 2 19.19 10.82 -14.52
C PRO A 2 19.82 9.60 -13.86
N PHE A 3 21.10 9.35 -14.14
CA PHE A 3 21.82 8.29 -13.47
C PHE A 3 22.04 8.64 -11.99
N THR A 4 21.64 7.77 -11.11
CA THR A 4 21.87 7.85 -9.65
C THR A 4 22.62 6.61 -9.21
N LYS A 5 23.71 6.83 -8.48
CA LYS A 5 24.51 5.75 -7.91
C LYS A 5 23.79 5.19 -6.67
N ILE A 6 23.36 3.92 -6.73
CA ILE A 6 22.64 3.25 -5.64
C ILE A 6 23.64 2.38 -4.87
N THR A 7 24.19 2.94 -3.79
CA THR A 7 25.17 2.27 -2.94
C THR A 7 24.51 1.57 -1.75
N ALA A 8 25.22 0.62 -1.13
CA ALA A 8 24.76 -0.09 0.05
C ALA A 8 24.41 0.84 1.23
N ASP A 9 25.12 1.97 1.37
CA ASP A 9 24.90 2.93 2.49
C ASP A 9 23.46 3.39 2.57
N ARG A 10 22.77 3.51 1.43
CA ARG A 10 21.36 3.92 1.37
C ARG A 10 20.44 2.99 2.15
N TYR A 11 20.84 1.72 2.32
CA TYR A 11 20.03 0.68 2.95
C TYR A 11 20.51 0.28 4.34
N ILE A 12 21.80 0.49 4.64
CA ILE A 12 22.40 -0.03 5.87
C ILE A 12 22.92 1.05 6.82
N SER A 13 23.01 2.31 6.37
CA SER A 13 23.57 3.39 7.18
C SER A 13 22.54 4.03 8.11
N PRO A 14 22.77 4.04 9.44
CA PRO A 14 21.95 4.81 10.36
C PRO A 14 21.97 6.32 10.06
N ASP A 15 23.08 6.86 9.62
CA ASP A 15 23.20 8.29 9.28
C ASP A 15 22.36 8.63 8.04
N TYR A 16 22.30 7.74 7.06
CA TYR A 16 21.43 7.93 5.88
C TYR A 16 19.96 7.88 6.30
N MET A 17 19.59 6.93 7.15
CA MET A 17 18.24 6.81 7.71
C MET A 17 17.81 8.10 8.46
N LEU A 18 18.71 8.71 9.24
CA LEU A 18 18.41 9.98 9.90
C LEU A 18 18.18 11.12 8.90
N GLN A 19 18.93 11.19 7.81
CA GLN A 19 18.70 12.16 6.74
C GLN A 19 17.35 11.95 6.05
N GLU A 20 16.97 10.70 5.79
CA GLU A 20 15.63 10.37 5.25
C GLU A 20 14.53 10.88 6.18
N ARG A 21 14.70 10.68 7.50
CA ARG A 21 13.71 11.13 8.48
C ARG A 21 13.47 12.64 8.41
N GLU A 22 14.53 13.42 8.43
CA GLU A 22 14.44 14.88 8.50
C GLU A 22 14.07 15.50 7.14
N LYS A 23 14.56 14.96 6.04
CA LYS A 23 14.52 15.63 4.74
C LYS A 23 13.53 15.02 3.76
N LEU A 24 13.11 13.79 3.98
CA LEU A 24 12.19 13.08 3.11
C LEU A 24 10.85 12.85 3.83
N TRP A 25 10.84 12.09 4.91
CA TRP A 25 9.62 11.68 5.59
C TRP A 25 8.83 12.86 6.16
N ALA A 26 9.53 13.82 6.75
CA ALA A 26 8.92 15.03 7.29
C ALA A 26 8.37 15.98 6.20
N LYS A 27 8.63 15.72 4.90
CA LYS A 27 8.33 16.62 3.78
C LYS A 27 7.36 16.06 2.75
N THR A 28 6.97 14.81 2.89
CA THR A 28 6.14 14.10 1.90
C THR A 28 4.78 13.74 2.45
N TRP A 29 3.80 13.58 1.56
CA TRP A 29 2.51 13.01 1.91
C TRP A 29 2.63 11.50 2.09
N LEU A 30 2.05 10.99 3.17
CA LEU A 30 2.06 9.59 3.56
C LEU A 30 0.64 9.07 3.68
N VAL A 31 0.36 7.87 3.18
CA VAL A 31 -0.90 7.19 3.47
C VAL A 31 -0.88 6.77 4.94
N ALA A 32 -1.79 7.30 5.75
CA ALA A 32 -1.91 6.96 7.17
C ALA A 32 -2.78 5.71 7.38
N GLY A 33 -3.87 5.59 6.65
CA GLY A 33 -4.85 4.50 6.75
C GLY A 33 -5.94 4.65 5.71
N VAL A 34 -7.07 4.01 5.92
CA VAL A 34 -8.24 4.08 5.05
C VAL A 34 -9.37 4.89 5.71
N VAL A 35 -10.22 5.51 4.89
CA VAL A 35 -11.35 6.33 5.40
C VAL A 35 -12.32 5.50 6.24
N GLN A 36 -12.41 4.20 5.96
CA GLN A 36 -13.27 3.26 6.70
C GLN A 36 -12.84 3.08 8.16
N ASP A 37 -11.63 3.48 8.53
CA ASP A 37 -11.17 3.48 9.93
C ASP A 37 -11.72 4.67 10.73
N VAL A 38 -12.34 5.65 10.05
CA VAL A 38 -12.94 6.85 10.64
C VAL A 38 -14.26 7.18 9.93
N GLU A 39 -15.20 6.23 9.86
CA GLU A 39 -16.50 6.43 9.18
C GLU A 39 -17.44 7.34 9.96
N ASP A 40 -17.52 7.15 11.27
CA ASP A 40 -18.44 7.88 12.14
C ASP A 40 -17.77 8.97 12.97
N PRO A 41 -18.49 10.05 13.36
CA PRO A 41 -17.99 11.03 14.31
C PRO A 41 -17.55 10.35 15.62
N GLY A 42 -16.37 10.72 16.09
CA GLY A 42 -15.71 10.13 17.26
C GLY A 42 -14.74 9.00 16.92
N ASP A 43 -14.83 8.39 15.76
CA ASP A 43 -13.88 7.37 15.33
C ASP A 43 -12.46 7.94 15.22
N PHE A 44 -11.49 7.11 15.59
CA PHE A 44 -10.07 7.42 15.43
C PHE A 44 -9.25 6.16 15.14
N PHE A 45 -8.11 6.39 14.49
CA PHE A 45 -7.01 5.44 14.46
C PHE A 45 -5.68 6.13 14.74
N VAL A 46 -4.68 5.35 15.14
CA VAL A 46 -3.32 5.82 15.37
C VAL A 46 -2.41 5.29 14.27
N PHE A 47 -1.75 6.19 13.59
CA PHE A 47 -0.72 5.91 12.61
C PHE A 47 0.66 6.09 13.25
N ASP A 48 1.32 4.99 13.57
CA ASP A 48 2.68 4.99 14.09
C ASP A 48 3.68 5.00 12.93
N PHE A 49 4.44 6.07 12.88
CA PHE A 49 5.54 6.29 11.95
C PHE A 49 6.76 6.76 12.74
N GLU A 50 7.28 5.86 13.55
CA GLU A 50 8.28 6.16 14.58
C GLU A 50 9.48 7.01 14.10
N PRO A 51 9.90 8.02 14.89
CA PRO A 51 9.49 8.25 16.27
C PRO A 51 8.13 8.95 16.40
N GLU A 52 7.50 9.34 15.29
CA GLU A 52 6.22 10.03 15.32
C GLU A 52 5.06 9.04 15.51
N SER A 53 4.03 9.52 16.17
CA SER A 53 2.74 8.87 16.33
C SER A 53 1.66 9.90 16.02
N VAL A 54 0.71 9.56 15.18
CA VAL A 54 -0.32 10.46 14.67
C VAL A 54 -1.69 9.91 15.02
N ILE A 55 -2.54 10.72 15.61
CA ILE A 55 -3.97 10.45 15.78
C ILE A 55 -4.66 10.99 14.54
N VAL A 56 -5.42 10.14 13.85
CA VAL A 56 -6.40 10.56 12.84
C VAL A 56 -7.78 10.34 13.41
N SER A 57 -8.64 11.36 13.35
CA SER A 57 -9.98 11.30 13.94
C SER A 57 -11.02 12.00 13.10
N ARG A 58 -12.28 11.55 13.20
CA ARG A 58 -13.42 12.27 12.64
C ARG A 58 -14.10 13.08 13.76
N ALA A 59 -14.14 14.39 13.60
CA ALA A 59 -14.85 15.28 14.50
C ALA A 59 -16.38 15.22 14.30
N GLU A 60 -17.14 15.80 15.24
CA GLU A 60 -18.60 15.84 15.24
C GLU A 60 -19.19 16.49 13.96
N ASP A 61 -18.48 17.45 13.36
CA ASP A 61 -18.89 18.12 12.11
C ASP A 61 -18.56 17.29 10.84
N GLY A 62 -17.99 16.09 11.01
CA GLY A 62 -17.59 15.19 9.93
C GLY A 62 -16.18 15.46 9.37
N THR A 63 -15.48 16.47 9.86
CA THR A 63 -14.12 16.80 9.43
C THR A 63 -13.13 15.73 9.92
N ILE A 64 -12.26 15.26 9.03
CA ILE A 64 -11.14 14.40 9.41
C ILE A 64 -9.96 15.28 9.78
N ASN A 65 -9.42 15.05 11.00
CA ASN A 65 -8.29 15.76 11.56
C ASN A 65 -7.12 14.81 11.79
N ALA A 66 -5.90 15.34 11.81
CA ALA A 66 -4.70 14.62 12.20
C ALA A 66 -3.85 15.44 13.17
N PHE A 67 -3.38 14.80 14.23
CA PHE A 67 -2.59 15.44 15.29
C PHE A 67 -1.44 14.54 15.71
N TYR A 68 -0.33 15.14 16.16
CA TYR A 68 0.68 14.37 16.88
C TYR A 68 0.08 13.76 18.15
N ASN A 69 0.28 12.48 18.37
CA ASN A 69 -0.22 11.71 19.52
C ASN A 69 0.61 12.02 20.77
N VAL A 70 0.67 13.30 21.17
CA VAL A 70 1.50 13.77 22.27
C VAL A 70 0.80 14.86 23.08
N CYS A 71 0.68 14.63 24.39
CA CYS A 71 0.11 15.58 25.34
C CYS A 71 1.02 16.80 25.51
N GLN A 72 0.48 17.99 25.32
CA GLN A 72 1.22 19.27 25.39
C GLN A 72 1.66 19.66 26.79
N HIS A 73 1.28 18.90 27.84
CA HIS A 73 1.74 19.14 29.19
C HIS A 73 3.20 18.73 29.39
N ARG A 74 3.53 17.45 29.19
CA ARG A 74 4.87 16.89 29.43
C ARG A 74 5.25 15.77 28.46
N GLY A 75 4.69 15.79 27.26
CA GLY A 75 5.09 14.90 26.17
C GLY A 75 4.67 13.44 26.30
N ALA A 76 3.70 13.11 27.19
CA ALA A 76 3.19 11.74 27.25
C ALA A 76 2.41 11.39 25.98
N ARG A 77 2.58 10.17 25.46
CA ARG A 77 1.71 9.62 24.43
C ARG A 77 0.26 9.63 24.94
N LEU A 78 -0.66 10.14 24.12
CA LEU A 78 -2.04 10.40 24.54
C LEU A 78 -2.90 9.16 24.40
N LEU A 79 -2.90 8.54 23.24
CA LEU A 79 -3.63 7.31 22.94
C LEU A 79 -2.65 6.12 22.84
N LEU A 80 -2.99 5.04 23.53
CA LEU A 80 -2.21 3.80 23.59
C LEU A 80 -2.87 2.64 22.82
N THR A 81 -4.09 2.85 22.32
CA THR A 81 -4.84 1.93 21.46
C THR A 81 -4.72 2.37 20.02
N ASN A 82 -4.69 1.42 19.10
CA ASN A 82 -4.49 1.72 17.68
C ASN A 82 -5.72 2.28 16.99
N GLN A 83 -6.93 1.99 17.51
CA GLN A 83 -8.19 2.48 16.94
C GLN A 83 -9.31 2.45 18.00
N GLY A 84 -10.40 3.14 17.73
CA GLY A 84 -11.60 3.17 18.56
C GLY A 84 -12.50 4.36 18.24
N ALA A 85 -13.47 4.59 19.12
CA ALA A 85 -14.37 5.74 19.04
C ALA A 85 -14.38 6.48 20.39
N MET A 86 -14.06 7.77 20.39
CA MET A 86 -14.00 8.62 21.58
C MET A 86 -14.35 10.07 21.22
N GLU A 87 -15.17 10.71 22.06
CA GLU A 87 -15.44 12.16 21.97
C GLU A 87 -14.28 12.99 22.49
N THR A 88 -13.52 12.45 23.46
CA THR A 88 -12.41 13.14 24.10
C THR A 88 -11.26 12.20 24.41
N TYR A 89 -10.05 12.73 24.39
CA TYR A 89 -8.81 12.02 24.69
C TYR A 89 -8.27 12.46 26.05
N THR A 90 -8.21 11.56 27.02
CA THR A 90 -7.67 11.84 28.35
C THR A 90 -6.24 11.36 28.46
N CYS A 91 -5.33 12.28 28.73
CA CYS A 91 -3.92 11.97 28.96
C CYS A 91 -3.75 11.03 30.16
N PRO A 92 -3.12 9.85 29.99
CA PRO A 92 -2.99 8.86 31.07
C PRO A 92 -2.05 9.33 32.20
N TYR A 93 -1.27 10.41 31.98
CA TYR A 93 -0.29 10.86 32.96
C TYR A 93 -0.88 11.80 33.99
N HIS A 94 -1.55 12.91 33.59
CA HIS A 94 -2.08 13.92 34.52
C HIS A 94 -3.54 14.31 34.23
N GLY A 95 -4.25 13.54 33.41
CA GLY A 95 -5.66 13.75 33.16
C GLY A 95 -6.02 15.01 32.37
N TRP A 96 -5.09 15.56 31.57
CA TRP A 96 -5.45 16.60 30.61
C TRP A 96 -6.37 16.02 29.57
N VAL A 97 -7.42 16.72 29.17
CA VAL A 97 -8.44 16.24 28.26
C VAL A 97 -8.48 17.11 27.01
N TYR A 98 -8.41 16.45 25.86
CA TYR A 98 -8.54 17.05 24.54
C TYR A 98 -9.81 16.57 23.87
N ASN A 99 -10.50 17.43 23.15
CA ASN A 99 -11.59 17.03 22.27
C ASN A 99 -11.03 16.31 21.03
N ASN A 100 -11.89 15.60 20.29
CA ASN A 100 -11.49 14.90 19.07
C ASN A 100 -11.15 15.84 17.89
N ASP A 101 -11.40 17.14 18.01
CA ASP A 101 -10.91 18.20 17.13
C ASP A 101 -9.50 18.71 17.52
N GLY A 102 -8.87 18.11 18.55
CA GLY A 102 -7.54 18.44 19.06
C GLY A 102 -7.52 19.58 20.09
N SER A 103 -8.62 20.28 20.34
CA SER A 103 -8.67 21.39 21.28
C SER A 103 -8.52 20.92 22.74
N LEU A 104 -7.72 21.66 23.55
CA LEU A 104 -7.58 21.36 24.98
C LEU A 104 -8.81 21.83 25.76
N CYS A 105 -9.59 20.85 26.24
CA CYS A 105 -10.86 21.17 26.92
C CYS A 105 -10.73 21.28 28.45
N LYS A 106 -10.00 20.36 29.09
CA LYS A 106 -9.92 20.32 30.56
C LYS A 106 -8.50 20.11 31.07
N VAL A 107 -8.14 20.88 32.10
CA VAL A 107 -6.90 20.74 32.85
C VAL A 107 -7.24 20.55 34.32
N PRO A 108 -6.86 19.44 34.97
CA PRO A 108 -7.06 19.25 36.39
C PRO A 108 -6.32 20.29 37.21
N GLU A 109 -6.97 20.84 38.27
CA GLU A 109 -6.39 21.82 39.16
C GLU A 109 -5.82 23.05 38.43
N GLU A 110 -6.53 23.53 37.39
CA GLU A 110 -6.09 24.60 36.50
C GLU A 110 -5.71 25.87 37.29
N GLU A 111 -6.35 26.11 38.43
CA GLU A 111 -6.07 27.26 39.34
C GLU A 111 -4.66 27.20 39.97
N LYS A 112 -3.99 26.06 39.97
CA LYS A 112 -2.62 25.91 40.46
C LYS A 112 -1.54 26.37 39.45
N PHE A 113 -1.93 26.64 38.21
CA PHE A 113 -1.00 27.14 37.21
C PHE A 113 -0.86 28.64 37.31
N SER A 114 0.16 29.11 38.04
CA SER A 114 0.39 30.53 38.34
C SER A 114 0.56 31.41 37.09
N ARG A 115 0.93 30.84 35.93
CA ARG A 115 1.02 31.52 34.64
C ARG A 115 -0.26 31.43 33.79
N GLY A 116 -1.31 30.78 34.33
CA GLY A 116 -2.50 30.40 33.59
C GLY A 116 -2.24 29.25 32.62
N VAL A 117 -3.29 28.78 31.94
CA VAL A 117 -3.24 27.74 30.94
C VAL A 117 -3.78 28.28 29.61
N PRO A 118 -2.89 28.66 28.68
CA PRO A 118 -3.30 29.14 27.35
C PRO A 118 -3.79 27.93 26.49
N LYS A 119 -5.05 27.54 26.70
CA LYS A 119 -5.62 26.31 26.12
C LYS A 119 -5.48 26.22 24.59
N GLU A 120 -5.67 27.31 23.86
CA GLU A 120 -5.50 27.33 22.40
C GLU A 120 -4.07 26.95 22.01
N ALA A 121 -3.06 27.52 22.65
CA ALA A 121 -1.65 27.25 22.38
C ALA A 121 -1.20 25.85 22.84
N LEU A 122 -1.96 25.23 23.76
CA LEU A 122 -1.70 23.91 24.33
C LEU A 122 -2.64 22.81 23.75
N SER A 123 -3.37 23.14 22.70
CA SER A 123 -4.09 22.17 21.90
C SER A 123 -3.13 21.23 21.15
N LEU A 124 -3.60 20.06 20.71
CA LEU A 124 -2.77 19.11 19.96
C LEU A 124 -2.22 19.77 18.71
N GLN A 125 -0.96 19.48 18.40
CA GLN A 125 -0.32 20.07 17.21
C GLN A 125 -0.84 19.36 15.96
N PRO A 126 -1.45 20.08 14.98
CA PRO A 126 -2.04 19.48 13.82
C PRO A 126 -1.01 19.11 12.76
N LEU A 127 -1.29 18.03 12.04
CA LEU A 127 -0.68 17.74 10.75
C LEU A 127 -1.64 18.18 9.64
N ARG A 128 -1.09 18.36 8.44
CA ARG A 128 -1.94 18.41 7.24
C ARG A 128 -2.55 17.03 7.00
N VAL A 129 -3.82 17.01 6.71
CA VAL A 129 -4.57 15.79 6.37
C VAL A 129 -5.43 16.06 5.16
N ASP A 130 -5.57 15.08 4.31
CA ASP A 130 -6.46 15.10 3.15
C ASP A 130 -6.94 13.69 2.84
N VAL A 131 -7.99 13.56 2.05
CA VAL A 131 -8.60 12.28 1.66
C VAL A 131 -8.64 12.17 0.16
N TRP A 132 -8.12 11.07 -0.37
CA TRP A 132 -8.24 10.74 -1.77
C TRP A 132 -8.16 9.23 -2.00
N GLY A 133 -9.01 8.70 -2.89
CA GLY A 133 -9.00 7.29 -3.28
C GLY A 133 -9.35 6.33 -2.14
N GLY A 134 -10.21 6.75 -1.19
CA GLY A 134 -10.54 5.96 0.00
C GLY A 134 -9.44 5.92 1.07
N MET A 135 -8.32 6.63 0.85
CA MET A 135 -7.18 6.70 1.75
C MET A 135 -7.15 8.02 2.50
N VAL A 136 -6.70 7.98 3.76
CA VAL A 136 -6.35 9.16 4.56
C VAL A 136 -4.86 9.43 4.39
N TRP A 137 -4.53 10.64 3.97
CA TRP A 137 -3.18 11.11 3.75
C TRP A 137 -2.79 12.14 4.78
N VAL A 138 -1.56 12.06 5.28
CA VAL A 138 -1.02 13.03 6.24
C VAL A 138 0.32 13.59 5.76
N CYS A 139 0.60 14.83 6.10
CA CYS A 139 1.90 15.46 5.84
C CYS A 139 2.34 16.30 7.06
N MET A 140 3.58 16.11 7.50
CA MET A 140 4.15 16.85 8.63
C MET A 140 4.55 18.27 8.23
N ASP A 141 4.85 18.51 6.95
CA ASP A 141 5.24 19.83 6.43
C ASP A 141 4.01 20.69 6.14
N GLN A 142 3.85 21.76 6.90
CA GLN A 142 2.74 22.72 6.71
C GLN A 142 2.86 23.48 5.37
N ASP A 143 4.07 23.60 4.82
CA ASP A 143 4.37 24.29 3.57
C ASP A 143 4.42 23.35 2.33
N ALA A 144 4.16 22.06 2.52
CA ALA A 144 4.09 21.10 1.41
C ALA A 144 3.01 21.50 0.39
N PRO A 145 3.14 21.11 -0.90
CA PRO A 145 2.05 21.24 -1.87
C PRO A 145 0.76 20.56 -1.37
N THR A 146 -0.39 20.95 -1.91
CA THR A 146 -1.63 20.23 -1.66
C THR A 146 -1.50 18.77 -2.10
N LEU A 147 -2.30 17.86 -1.53
CA LEU A 147 -2.28 16.45 -1.95
C LEU A 147 -2.57 16.32 -3.46
N GLN A 148 -3.48 17.14 -3.99
CA GLN A 148 -3.79 17.17 -5.41
C GLN A 148 -2.59 17.56 -6.28
N GLU A 149 -1.84 18.59 -5.90
CA GLU A 149 -0.62 18.99 -6.60
C GLU A 149 0.49 17.93 -6.47
N TYR A 150 0.57 17.28 -5.31
CA TYR A 150 1.55 16.22 -5.03
C TYR A 150 1.32 14.99 -5.90
N LEU A 151 0.10 14.49 -5.97
CA LEU A 151 -0.27 13.32 -6.76
C LEU A 151 -0.38 13.62 -8.26
N GLY A 152 -0.70 14.87 -8.63
CA GLY A 152 -0.78 15.31 -10.02
C GLY A 152 -1.71 14.45 -10.86
N PRO A 153 -1.26 13.95 -12.04
CA PRO A 153 -2.10 13.21 -12.97
C PRO A 153 -2.55 11.83 -12.46
N VAL A 154 -1.94 11.31 -11.41
CA VAL A 154 -2.31 10.02 -10.81
C VAL A 154 -3.78 10.01 -10.38
N ILE A 155 -4.28 11.16 -9.92
CA ILE A 155 -5.69 11.31 -9.48
C ILE A 155 -6.64 10.94 -10.62
N GLU A 156 -6.53 11.59 -11.77
CA GLU A 156 -7.42 11.37 -12.92
C GLU A 156 -7.27 9.95 -13.50
N MET A 157 -6.07 9.36 -13.38
CA MET A 157 -5.81 8.02 -13.90
C MET A 157 -6.44 6.91 -13.04
N ILE A 158 -6.57 7.13 -11.73
CA ILE A 158 -7.14 6.15 -10.77
C ILE A 158 -8.66 6.36 -10.61
N GLU A 159 -9.17 7.57 -10.78
CA GLU A 159 -10.58 7.89 -10.61
C GLU A 159 -11.55 6.88 -11.26
N PRO A 160 -11.32 6.36 -12.48
CA PRO A 160 -12.24 5.39 -13.10
C PRO A 160 -12.43 4.09 -12.31
N PHE A 161 -11.46 3.70 -11.49
CA PHE A 161 -11.53 2.49 -10.66
C PHE A 161 -12.40 2.68 -9.41
N ARG A 162 -12.63 3.91 -8.98
CA ARG A 162 -13.47 4.23 -7.81
C ARG A 162 -13.03 3.47 -6.54
N PRO A 163 -11.76 3.56 -6.12
CA PRO A 163 -11.31 2.84 -4.91
C PRO A 163 -12.06 3.25 -3.64
N GLU A 164 -12.65 4.45 -3.61
CA GLU A 164 -13.48 4.94 -2.50
C GLU A 164 -14.81 4.18 -2.34
N ASP A 165 -15.27 3.48 -3.38
CA ASP A 165 -16.48 2.65 -3.35
C ASP A 165 -16.15 1.19 -2.91
N MET A 166 -14.86 0.84 -2.81
CA MET A 166 -14.42 -0.49 -2.39
C MET A 166 -14.37 -0.61 -0.86
N ARG A 167 -14.51 -1.83 -0.35
CA ARG A 167 -14.46 -2.12 1.08
C ARG A 167 -13.17 -2.81 1.47
N LEU A 168 -12.61 -2.43 2.62
CA LEU A 168 -11.43 -3.07 3.21
C LEU A 168 -11.78 -4.51 3.60
N VAL A 169 -11.05 -5.48 3.08
CA VAL A 169 -11.24 -6.91 3.35
C VAL A 169 -10.02 -7.56 3.98
N GLU A 170 -8.85 -6.97 3.87
CA GLU A 170 -7.62 -7.43 4.52
C GLU A 170 -6.82 -6.25 5.06
N ASP A 171 -6.29 -6.40 6.27
CA ASP A 171 -5.39 -5.44 6.94
C ASP A 171 -4.26 -6.22 7.60
N GLN A 172 -3.08 -6.18 6.99
CA GLN A 172 -1.93 -6.96 7.41
C GLN A 172 -0.68 -6.09 7.55
N THR A 173 0.17 -6.43 8.52
CA THR A 173 1.53 -5.88 8.65
C THR A 173 2.53 -7.01 8.82
N CYS A 174 3.51 -7.10 7.94
CA CYS A 174 4.66 -7.98 8.09
C CYS A 174 5.89 -7.19 8.56
N ARG A 175 6.51 -7.61 9.66
CA ARG A 175 7.80 -7.07 10.11
C ARG A 175 8.91 -7.74 9.32
N LEU A 176 9.65 -6.95 8.52
CA LEU A 176 10.69 -7.43 7.62
C LEU A 176 12.09 -7.11 8.13
N GLU A 177 13.00 -8.02 7.88
CA GLU A 177 14.45 -7.90 8.14
C GLU A 177 15.17 -7.28 6.91
N CYS A 178 14.69 -6.12 6.45
CA CYS A 178 15.28 -5.37 5.35
C CYS A 178 14.97 -3.88 5.46
N ASN A 179 15.70 -3.06 4.71
CA ASN A 179 15.39 -1.64 4.59
C ASN A 179 14.07 -1.43 3.83
N TRP A 180 13.31 -0.45 4.23
CA TRP A 180 12.01 -0.11 3.62
C TRP A 180 12.09 0.16 2.10
N LYS A 181 13.22 0.70 1.62
CA LYS A 181 13.44 0.95 0.17
C LYS A 181 13.55 -0.34 -0.63
N ALA A 182 14.09 -1.42 -0.02
CA ALA A 182 14.21 -2.70 -0.71
C ALA A 182 12.85 -3.25 -1.16
N VAL A 183 11.79 -3.05 -0.36
CA VAL A 183 10.41 -3.38 -0.73
C VAL A 183 9.94 -2.53 -1.91
N PHE A 184 10.18 -1.22 -1.84
CA PHE A 184 9.74 -0.31 -2.88
C PHE A 184 10.51 -0.51 -4.20
N ASP A 185 11.81 -0.83 -4.13
CA ASP A 185 12.65 -1.14 -5.28
C ASP A 185 12.17 -2.42 -5.98
N ASN A 186 11.80 -3.45 -5.22
CA ASN A 186 11.25 -4.71 -5.74
C ASN A 186 10.01 -4.46 -6.63
N PHE A 187 9.14 -3.54 -6.24
CA PHE A 187 8.00 -3.09 -7.04
C PHE A 187 8.37 -1.98 -8.05
N GLY A 188 9.61 -1.54 -8.04
CA GLY A 188 10.17 -0.56 -8.98
C GLY A 188 10.48 -1.13 -10.35
N GLU A 189 10.40 -2.47 -10.55
CA GLU A 189 10.76 -3.13 -11.79
C GLU A 189 9.94 -4.41 -11.99
N LEU A 190 10.06 -5.05 -13.15
CA LEU A 190 9.43 -6.33 -13.48
C LEU A 190 10.47 -7.38 -13.93
N TYR A 191 11.76 -7.06 -13.81
CA TYR A 191 12.85 -7.92 -14.28
C TYR A 191 12.96 -9.21 -13.47
N HIS A 192 12.68 -9.15 -12.15
CA HIS A 192 12.69 -10.32 -11.28
C HIS A 192 11.50 -11.29 -11.51
N VAL A 193 10.39 -10.78 -12.08
CA VAL A 193 9.11 -11.51 -12.13
C VAL A 193 9.26 -12.89 -12.80
N GLU A 194 9.98 -12.96 -13.92
CA GLU A 194 10.18 -14.21 -14.65
C GLU A 194 10.98 -15.25 -13.84
N HIS A 195 11.75 -14.83 -12.82
CA HIS A 195 12.60 -15.72 -12.04
C HIS A 195 11.96 -16.22 -10.75
N ILE A 196 11.19 -15.37 -10.08
CA ILE A 196 10.64 -15.72 -8.76
C ILE A 196 9.12 -15.92 -8.76
N HIS A 197 8.42 -15.48 -9.80
CA HIS A 197 6.97 -15.60 -9.94
C HIS A 197 6.55 -16.43 -11.16
N PRO A 198 6.94 -17.71 -11.27
CA PRO A 198 6.65 -18.52 -12.45
C PRO A 198 5.15 -18.66 -12.74
N GLN A 199 4.29 -18.46 -11.74
CA GLN A 199 2.84 -18.45 -11.91
C GLN A 199 2.36 -17.27 -12.77
N HIS A 200 3.14 -16.19 -12.90
CA HIS A 200 2.78 -15.00 -13.67
C HIS A 200 3.11 -15.10 -15.16
N GLU A 201 4.09 -15.91 -15.55
CA GLU A 201 4.53 -16.02 -16.95
C GLU A 201 3.42 -16.38 -17.95
N LEU A 202 2.40 -17.09 -17.46
CA LEU A 202 1.31 -17.59 -18.30
C LEU A 202 0.01 -16.77 -18.16
N ILE A 203 0.05 -15.64 -17.45
CA ILE A 203 -1.11 -14.76 -17.26
C ILE A 203 -0.80 -13.28 -17.48
N PHE A 204 0.48 -12.90 -17.50
CA PHE A 204 0.94 -11.52 -17.71
C PHE A 204 2.07 -11.44 -18.72
N ASP A 205 2.07 -10.41 -19.55
CA ASP A 205 3.17 -10.12 -20.46
C ASP A 205 4.04 -8.98 -19.92
N CYS A 206 4.91 -9.32 -18.95
CA CYS A 206 5.83 -8.35 -18.36
C CYS A 206 6.82 -7.73 -19.37
N PRO A 207 7.36 -8.47 -20.36
CA PRO A 207 8.28 -7.92 -21.37
C PRO A 207 7.71 -6.76 -22.21
N THR A 208 6.39 -6.71 -22.40
CA THR A 208 5.74 -5.64 -23.19
C THR A 208 5.17 -4.53 -22.32
N SER A 209 5.35 -4.61 -21.00
CA SER A 209 4.86 -3.60 -20.06
C SER A 209 5.39 -2.20 -20.39
N THR A 210 4.58 -1.19 -20.12
CA THR A 210 4.95 0.21 -20.32
C THR A 210 5.04 0.94 -19.00
N ALA A 211 6.11 1.71 -18.82
CA ALA A 211 6.34 2.53 -17.63
C ALA A 211 6.18 4.01 -17.94
N GLU A 212 5.56 4.74 -17.02
CA GLU A 212 5.41 6.19 -17.07
C GLU A 212 5.98 6.82 -15.80
N TYR A 213 6.48 8.05 -15.94
CA TYR A 213 7.19 8.77 -14.90
C TYR A 213 6.51 10.11 -14.67
N PHE A 214 6.21 10.44 -13.41
CA PHE A 214 5.53 11.69 -13.05
C PHE A 214 6.42 12.55 -12.14
N ASN A 215 6.09 13.82 -12.06
CA ASN A 215 6.69 14.71 -11.08
C ASN A 215 6.39 14.18 -9.66
N GLY A 216 7.24 14.52 -8.71
CA GLY A 216 7.09 14.02 -7.33
C GLY A 216 7.70 12.64 -7.09
N GLY A 217 8.28 12.00 -8.13
CA GLY A 217 8.89 10.67 -8.00
C GLY A 217 7.92 9.51 -8.21
N HIS A 218 6.66 9.80 -8.55
CA HIS A 218 5.67 8.77 -8.81
C HIS A 218 5.90 8.10 -10.16
N THR A 219 5.52 6.84 -10.28
CA THR A 219 5.56 6.09 -11.54
C THR A 219 4.33 5.22 -11.70
N ARG A 220 4.01 4.86 -12.94
CA ARG A 220 3.00 3.85 -13.27
C ARG A 220 3.62 2.79 -14.16
N VAL A 221 3.19 1.54 -14.01
CA VAL A 221 3.41 0.48 -14.98
C VAL A 221 2.09 -0.18 -15.33
N LEU A 222 1.90 -0.45 -16.63
CA LEU A 222 0.77 -1.19 -17.17
C LEU A 222 1.27 -2.57 -17.57
N ILE A 223 0.62 -3.62 -17.06
CA ILE A 223 0.98 -5.00 -17.28
C ILE A 223 -0.21 -5.69 -17.95
N ASP A 224 -0.04 -6.10 -19.19
CA ASP A 224 -1.07 -6.82 -19.95
C ASP A 224 -1.43 -8.13 -19.24
N GLY A 225 -2.69 -8.26 -18.83
CA GLY A 225 -3.23 -9.44 -18.17
C GLY A 225 -4.05 -10.34 -19.09
N PHE A 226 -4.37 -11.55 -18.64
CA PHE A 226 -5.06 -12.59 -19.39
C PHE A 226 -4.39 -12.92 -20.73
N THR A 227 -3.08 -12.82 -20.77
CA THR A 227 -2.24 -13.15 -21.90
C THR A 227 -1.05 -13.98 -21.43
N VAL A 228 -0.18 -14.38 -22.32
CA VAL A 228 1.05 -15.12 -22.01
C VAL A 228 2.26 -14.24 -22.30
N ASN A 229 3.32 -14.45 -21.54
CA ASN A 229 4.59 -13.76 -21.75
C ASN A 229 5.03 -13.92 -23.23
N SER A 230 5.29 -12.80 -23.91
CA SER A 230 5.63 -12.75 -25.35
C SER A 230 6.93 -13.48 -25.70
N ARG A 231 7.77 -13.77 -24.70
CA ARG A 231 9.00 -14.59 -24.87
C ARG A 231 8.73 -16.08 -24.85
N LEU A 232 7.52 -16.53 -24.47
CA LEU A 232 7.16 -17.93 -24.37
C LEU A 232 6.32 -18.39 -25.57
N PRO A 233 6.37 -19.68 -25.91
CA PRO A 233 5.44 -20.25 -26.89
C PRO A 233 3.99 -20.15 -26.40
N ILE A 234 3.06 -19.80 -27.30
CA ILE A 234 1.63 -19.77 -26.97
C ILE A 234 1.19 -21.20 -26.64
N PRO A 235 0.65 -21.45 -25.43
CA PRO A 235 0.16 -22.78 -25.06
C PRO A 235 -1.07 -23.17 -25.87
N GLU A 236 -1.25 -24.46 -26.10
CA GLU A 236 -2.44 -25.00 -26.82
C GLU A 236 -3.70 -24.85 -25.93
N GLU A 237 -3.54 -24.97 -24.61
CA GLU A 237 -4.63 -24.90 -23.64
C GLU A 237 -4.42 -23.73 -22.68
N VAL A 238 -5.52 -23.16 -22.19
CA VAL A 238 -5.48 -22.09 -21.18
C VAL A 238 -4.73 -22.58 -19.94
N PRO A 239 -3.72 -21.84 -19.47
CA PRO A 239 -2.98 -22.18 -18.26
C PRO A 239 -3.88 -22.30 -17.03
N PRO A 240 -3.55 -23.17 -16.04
CA PRO A 240 -4.37 -23.35 -14.84
C PRO A 240 -4.65 -22.06 -14.07
N THR A 241 -3.64 -21.20 -13.95
CA THR A 241 -3.74 -19.90 -13.25
C THR A 241 -4.72 -18.94 -13.96
N GLN A 242 -4.63 -18.84 -15.28
CA GLN A 242 -5.56 -18.06 -16.09
C GLN A 242 -6.96 -18.65 -16.05
N TRP A 243 -7.07 -19.99 -16.14
CA TRP A 243 -8.35 -20.70 -16.03
C TRP A 243 -9.05 -20.43 -14.71
N ALA A 244 -8.32 -20.39 -13.60
CA ALA A 244 -8.90 -20.12 -12.30
C ALA A 244 -9.67 -18.78 -12.26
N GLN A 245 -9.12 -17.73 -12.88
CA GLN A 245 -9.77 -16.43 -12.98
C GLN A 245 -10.96 -16.45 -13.97
N MET A 246 -10.81 -17.11 -15.11
CA MET A 246 -11.89 -17.25 -16.11
C MET A 246 -13.12 -17.98 -15.56
N LYS A 247 -12.90 -18.98 -14.69
CA LYS A 247 -13.97 -19.78 -14.09
C LYS A 247 -14.93 -18.92 -13.27
N THR A 248 -14.44 -17.90 -12.58
CA THR A 248 -15.27 -16.96 -11.80
C THR A 248 -16.24 -16.16 -12.69
N LEU A 249 -15.90 -16.02 -13.97
CA LEU A 249 -16.72 -15.35 -14.98
C LEU A 249 -17.65 -16.32 -15.72
N GLY A 250 -17.69 -17.61 -15.34
CA GLY A 250 -18.50 -18.62 -16.00
C GLY A 250 -18.01 -18.97 -17.42
N MET A 251 -16.71 -18.81 -17.68
CA MET A 251 -16.10 -19.12 -18.99
C MET A 251 -15.56 -20.56 -18.98
N GLU A 252 -15.74 -21.28 -20.08
CA GLU A 252 -15.33 -22.68 -20.21
C GLU A 252 -13.94 -22.79 -20.87
N ARG A 253 -13.01 -23.52 -20.21
CA ARG A 253 -11.62 -23.68 -20.64
C ARG A 253 -11.49 -24.25 -22.04
N ASP A 254 -12.27 -25.30 -22.36
CA ASP A 254 -12.18 -26.04 -23.59
C ASP A 254 -12.54 -25.20 -24.83
N ASN A 255 -13.31 -24.12 -24.64
CA ASN A 255 -13.66 -23.20 -25.72
C ASN A 255 -12.45 -22.44 -26.28
N TYR A 256 -11.31 -22.45 -25.57
CA TYR A 256 -10.11 -21.68 -25.90
C TYR A 256 -8.93 -22.53 -26.32
N LYS A 257 -9.14 -23.84 -26.52
CA LYS A 257 -8.10 -24.74 -27.05
C LYS A 257 -7.62 -24.25 -28.42
N GLY A 258 -6.32 -23.99 -28.55
CA GLY A 258 -5.69 -23.46 -29.78
C GLY A 258 -5.97 -21.95 -30.02
N ARG A 259 -6.64 -21.27 -29.13
CA ARG A 259 -6.96 -19.81 -29.21
C ARG A 259 -6.82 -19.09 -27.89
N VAL A 260 -5.79 -19.42 -27.15
CA VAL A 260 -5.55 -18.87 -25.79
C VAL A 260 -5.46 -17.34 -25.79
N LEU A 261 -4.96 -16.72 -26.86
CA LEU A 261 -4.87 -15.26 -26.98
C LEU A 261 -6.24 -14.56 -27.10
N ASP A 262 -7.32 -15.28 -27.43
CA ASP A 262 -8.67 -14.71 -27.46
C ASP A 262 -9.24 -14.48 -26.05
N VAL A 263 -8.68 -15.16 -25.04
CA VAL A 263 -9.15 -15.09 -23.64
C VAL A 263 -9.23 -13.65 -23.15
N ARG A 264 -8.20 -12.85 -23.36
CA ARG A 264 -8.15 -11.44 -22.91
C ARG A 264 -9.37 -10.65 -23.37
N ARG A 265 -9.64 -10.65 -24.67
CA ARG A 265 -10.80 -9.95 -25.25
C ARG A 265 -12.11 -10.48 -24.69
N ASP A 266 -12.25 -11.79 -24.62
CA ASP A 266 -13.51 -12.41 -24.21
C ASP A 266 -13.76 -12.21 -22.70
N VAL A 267 -12.71 -12.13 -21.85
CA VAL A 267 -12.81 -11.69 -20.46
C VAL A 267 -13.31 -10.24 -20.34
N GLN A 268 -12.77 -9.32 -21.14
CA GLN A 268 -13.21 -7.93 -21.17
C GLN A 268 -14.71 -7.81 -21.52
N LEU A 269 -15.14 -8.53 -22.56
CA LEU A 269 -16.55 -8.58 -22.97
C LEU A 269 -17.43 -9.19 -21.88
N ARG A 270 -16.97 -10.30 -21.29
CA ARG A 270 -17.73 -11.02 -20.25
C ARG A 270 -17.89 -10.18 -18.97
N LYS A 271 -16.87 -9.46 -18.55
CA LYS A 271 -16.98 -8.52 -17.44
C LYS A 271 -18.03 -7.46 -17.70
N ARG A 272 -18.05 -6.84 -18.91
CA ARG A 272 -19.10 -5.86 -19.28
C ARG A 272 -20.50 -6.44 -19.27
N GLU A 273 -20.65 -7.68 -19.73
CA GLU A 273 -21.95 -8.38 -19.72
C GLU A 273 -22.43 -8.69 -18.30
N LEU A 274 -21.53 -9.16 -17.43
CA LEU A 274 -21.88 -9.55 -16.06
C LEU A 274 -22.01 -8.36 -15.10
N GLY A 275 -21.23 -7.30 -15.32
CA GLY A 275 -21.14 -6.17 -14.41
C GLY A 275 -22.47 -5.64 -13.90
N PRO A 276 -23.45 -5.33 -14.78
CA PRO A 276 -24.75 -4.81 -14.34
C PRO A 276 -25.51 -5.77 -13.39
N SER A 277 -25.39 -7.08 -13.57
CA SER A 277 -26.03 -8.07 -12.70
C SER A 277 -25.33 -8.23 -11.35
N LEU A 278 -24.09 -7.77 -11.24
CA LEU A 278 -23.28 -7.78 -10.02
C LEU A 278 -23.25 -6.42 -9.31
N GLY A 279 -23.90 -5.39 -9.86
CA GLY A 279 -23.82 -4.03 -9.36
C GLY A 279 -22.53 -3.30 -9.77
N TYR A 280 -21.71 -3.87 -10.66
CA TYR A 280 -20.45 -3.28 -11.10
C TYR A 280 -20.63 -2.37 -12.30
N ASN A 281 -20.14 -1.14 -12.19
CA ASN A 281 -20.15 -0.17 -13.29
C ASN A 281 -18.81 -0.20 -14.05
N TYR A 282 -18.66 -1.16 -14.94
CA TYR A 282 -17.47 -1.29 -15.78
C TYR A 282 -17.41 -0.30 -16.95
N ASP A 283 -18.47 0.46 -17.22
CA ASP A 283 -18.50 1.45 -18.33
C ASP A 283 -17.50 2.60 -18.12
N ARG A 284 -17.05 2.81 -16.88
CA ARG A 284 -16.02 3.80 -16.55
C ARG A 284 -14.61 3.35 -16.96
N LEU A 285 -14.40 2.04 -17.09
CA LEU A 285 -13.10 1.45 -17.39
C LEU A 285 -12.95 1.21 -18.90
N SER A 286 -11.75 1.44 -19.41
CA SER A 286 -11.37 0.99 -20.75
C SER A 286 -11.29 -0.55 -20.80
N ASP A 287 -11.28 -1.13 -22.01
CA ASP A 287 -11.15 -2.57 -22.16
C ASP A 287 -9.86 -3.10 -21.55
N ASN A 288 -8.74 -2.39 -21.72
CA ASN A 288 -7.47 -2.75 -21.10
C ASN A 288 -7.56 -2.74 -19.58
N GLN A 289 -8.17 -1.73 -18.96
CA GLN A 289 -8.36 -1.68 -17.51
C GLN A 289 -9.20 -2.84 -16.96
N LEU A 290 -10.03 -3.49 -17.79
CA LEU A 290 -10.80 -4.68 -17.37
C LEU A 290 -9.97 -5.96 -17.26
N SER A 291 -8.79 -6.00 -17.86
CA SER A 291 -7.94 -7.20 -17.93
C SER A 291 -6.56 -7.01 -17.36
N ASP A 292 -6.04 -5.79 -17.30
CA ASP A 292 -4.67 -5.49 -16.93
C ASP A 292 -4.50 -5.29 -15.43
N ILE A 293 -3.26 -5.43 -14.99
CA ILE A 293 -2.82 -4.88 -13.70
C ILE A 293 -2.23 -3.51 -13.96
N VAL A 294 -2.72 -2.53 -13.19
CA VAL A 294 -2.16 -1.20 -13.17
C VAL A 294 -1.48 -0.98 -11.82
N GLN A 295 -0.17 -0.77 -11.84
CA GLN A 295 0.59 -0.54 -10.63
C GLN A 295 1.14 0.89 -10.61
N TYR A 296 0.90 1.60 -9.53
CA TYR A 296 1.51 2.90 -9.24
C TYR A 296 2.48 2.77 -8.08
N ASN A 297 3.67 3.32 -8.25
CA ASN A 297 4.57 3.57 -7.15
C ASN A 297 4.45 5.03 -6.76
N ILE A 298 3.79 5.30 -5.65
CA ILE A 298 3.60 6.65 -5.10
C ILE A 298 4.73 6.93 -4.13
N PHE A 299 5.57 7.88 -4.49
CA PHE A 299 6.67 8.31 -3.65
C PHE A 299 6.15 8.80 -2.28
N PRO A 300 6.81 8.53 -1.13
CA PRO A 300 8.07 7.80 -1.06
C PRO A 300 7.91 6.28 -0.90
N ASN A 301 6.77 5.75 -0.44
CA ASN A 301 6.71 4.41 0.14
C ASN A 301 5.42 3.62 -0.13
N THR A 302 4.54 4.12 -0.98
CA THR A 302 3.24 3.49 -1.19
C THR A 302 3.13 2.96 -2.61
N ILE A 303 2.74 1.68 -2.73
CA ILE A 303 2.48 1.01 -3.99
C ILE A 303 0.99 0.75 -4.07
N LEU A 304 0.36 1.16 -5.15
CA LEU A 304 -1.05 0.95 -5.42
C LEU A 304 -1.14 -0.06 -6.57
N VAL A 305 -1.81 -1.18 -6.33
CA VAL A 305 -2.06 -2.19 -7.37
C VAL A 305 -3.56 -2.24 -7.62
N LEU A 306 -3.96 -1.95 -8.86
CA LEU A 306 -5.37 -1.82 -9.24
C LEU A 306 -5.75 -2.87 -10.26
N GLN A 307 -6.87 -3.48 -9.98
CA GLN A 307 -7.69 -4.28 -10.90
C GLN A 307 -9.14 -3.77 -10.81
N PRO A 308 -10.03 -4.13 -11.73
CA PRO A 308 -11.40 -3.61 -11.73
C PRO A 308 -12.16 -3.82 -10.42
N GLU A 309 -11.93 -4.94 -9.77
CA GLU A 309 -12.67 -5.38 -8.57
C GLU A 309 -11.84 -5.33 -7.29
N GLU A 310 -10.54 -5.03 -7.40
CA GLU A 310 -9.61 -5.11 -6.27
C GLU A 310 -8.58 -3.99 -6.31
N PHE A 311 -8.28 -3.45 -5.14
CA PHE A 311 -7.30 -2.41 -4.94
C PHE A 311 -6.41 -2.74 -3.75
N TRP A 312 -5.10 -2.90 -3.98
CA TRP A 312 -4.14 -3.07 -2.90
C TRP A 312 -3.38 -1.79 -2.64
N ILE A 313 -3.26 -1.46 -1.37
CA ILE A 313 -2.38 -0.41 -0.86
C ILE A 313 -1.26 -1.14 -0.11
N LEU A 314 -0.06 -1.12 -0.67
CA LEU A 314 1.13 -1.69 -0.06
C LEU A 314 2.01 -0.53 0.40
N ARG A 315 2.38 -0.51 1.68
CA ARG A 315 3.12 0.60 2.27
C ARG A 315 4.30 0.08 3.08
N SER A 316 5.53 0.51 2.76
CA SER A 316 6.71 0.18 3.55
C SER A 316 7.03 1.32 4.52
N ARG A 317 7.03 1.04 5.83
CA ARG A 317 7.39 2.01 6.88
C ARG A 317 8.76 1.68 7.46
N PRO A 318 9.68 2.66 7.62
CA PRO A 318 10.98 2.41 8.24
C PRO A 318 10.82 2.02 9.71
N HIS A 319 11.73 1.21 10.21
CA HIS A 319 11.88 0.97 11.65
C HIS A 319 12.41 2.23 12.36
N ALA A 320 12.09 2.40 13.64
CA ALA A 320 12.47 3.59 14.41
C ALA A 320 13.96 3.91 14.43
N THR A 321 14.80 2.87 14.56
CA THR A 321 16.23 3.03 14.85
C THR A 321 17.15 2.10 14.06
N ASP A 322 16.60 1.11 13.36
CA ASP A 322 17.39 0.10 12.65
C ASP A 322 17.12 0.17 11.13
N PRO A 323 18.09 0.62 10.32
CA PRO A 323 17.92 0.70 8.87
C PRO A 323 17.75 -0.67 8.20
N ASN A 324 18.02 -1.76 8.92
CA ASN A 324 17.88 -3.13 8.40
C ASN A 324 16.50 -3.74 8.65
N LYS A 325 15.56 -2.95 9.15
CA LYS A 325 14.20 -3.39 9.47
C LYS A 325 13.17 -2.41 8.94
N CYS A 326 12.02 -2.96 8.59
CA CYS A 326 10.85 -2.17 8.21
C CYS A 326 9.55 -2.92 8.52
N TYR A 327 8.46 -2.21 8.39
CA TYR A 327 7.11 -2.75 8.43
C TYR A 327 6.53 -2.70 7.01
N TRP A 328 5.96 -3.78 6.54
CA TRP A 328 5.27 -3.82 5.26
C TRP A 328 3.78 -4.05 5.48
N ASP A 329 3.01 -3.00 5.24
CA ASP A 329 1.56 -3.02 5.40
C ASP A 329 0.90 -3.38 4.07
N LYS A 330 -0.17 -4.17 4.13
CA LYS A 330 -1.07 -4.47 3.03
C LYS A 330 -2.49 -4.19 3.47
N PHE A 331 -3.16 -3.28 2.76
CA PHE A 331 -4.60 -3.12 2.81
C PHE A 331 -5.17 -3.61 1.48
N ALA A 332 -6.06 -4.59 1.52
CA ALA A 332 -6.79 -5.01 0.34
C ALA A 332 -8.23 -4.51 0.42
N LEU A 333 -8.64 -3.77 -0.61
CA LEU A 333 -10.01 -3.29 -0.77
C LEU A 333 -10.64 -4.01 -1.95
N ARG A 334 -11.91 -4.36 -1.83
CA ARG A 334 -12.66 -5.02 -2.90
C ARG A 334 -13.98 -4.33 -3.17
N MET A 335 -14.37 -4.34 -4.43
CA MET A 335 -15.73 -4.05 -4.82
C MET A 335 -16.60 -5.24 -4.41
N LEU A 336 -17.62 -4.97 -3.57
CA LEU A 336 -18.54 -6.01 -3.14
C LEU A 336 -19.75 -6.03 -4.07
N PRO A 337 -20.17 -7.20 -4.58
CA PRO A 337 -21.35 -7.28 -5.42
C PRO A 337 -22.60 -7.04 -4.59
N ASP A 338 -23.61 -6.38 -5.19
CA ASP A 338 -24.92 -6.15 -4.59
C ASP A 338 -25.70 -7.46 -4.31
N VAL A 339 -25.23 -8.55 -4.92
CA VAL A 339 -25.80 -9.90 -4.76
C VAL A 339 -24.74 -10.78 -4.13
N GLN A 340 -25.03 -11.42 -3.00
CA GLN A 340 -24.19 -12.47 -2.45
C GLN A 340 -24.00 -13.57 -3.51
N LEU A 341 -22.81 -13.65 -4.09
CA LEU A 341 -22.44 -14.77 -4.94
C LEU A 341 -22.39 -16.01 -4.05
N GLN A 342 -23.27 -16.96 -4.33
CA GLN A 342 -23.33 -18.21 -3.61
C GLN A 342 -22.04 -19.02 -3.85
N GLU A 343 -21.47 -19.43 -2.70
CA GLU A 343 -20.55 -20.56 -2.47
C GLU A 343 -19.10 -20.47 -2.95
N ASN A 344 -18.26 -20.49 -1.95
CA ASN A 344 -16.86 -20.90 -1.84
C ASN A 344 -16.35 -21.78 -3.01
N THR A 345 -15.58 -21.17 -3.89
CA THR A 345 -14.81 -21.91 -4.86
C THR A 345 -13.37 -21.98 -4.38
N LYS A 346 -13.02 -23.04 -3.62
CA LYS A 346 -11.60 -23.38 -3.38
C LYS A 346 -10.97 -23.75 -4.71
N ILE A 347 -9.99 -22.94 -5.12
CA ILE A 347 -9.21 -23.22 -6.33
C ILE A 347 -7.91 -23.86 -5.85
N GLU A 348 -7.80 -25.19 -5.99
CA GLU A 348 -6.55 -25.90 -5.74
C GLU A 348 -5.66 -25.84 -6.99
N PHE A 349 -4.39 -25.47 -6.81
CA PHE A 349 -3.38 -25.46 -7.86
C PHE A 349 -2.46 -26.69 -7.73
N PRO A 350 -2.71 -27.78 -8.48
CA PRO A 350 -1.92 -29.01 -8.33
C PRO A 350 -0.44 -28.88 -8.71
N ALA A 351 -0.09 -27.89 -9.53
CA ALA A 351 1.27 -27.73 -10.04
C ALA A 351 2.22 -27.00 -9.08
N LEU A 352 1.72 -26.41 -7.98
CA LEU A 352 2.51 -25.66 -7.01
C LEU A 352 2.76 -26.42 -5.69
N GLN A 353 2.33 -27.68 -5.61
CA GLN A 353 2.43 -28.51 -4.39
C GLN A 353 3.85 -28.76 -3.89
N ASN A 354 4.90 -28.41 -4.62
CA ASN A 354 6.30 -28.60 -4.21
C ASN A 354 7.00 -27.33 -3.68
N ARG A 355 6.32 -26.18 -3.65
CA ARG A 355 6.88 -24.93 -3.09
C ARG A 355 5.79 -24.08 -2.44
N ALA A 356 5.34 -24.47 -1.25
CA ALA A 356 4.28 -23.89 -0.46
C ALA A 356 2.85 -24.26 -0.91
N ASN A 357 2.03 -24.72 0.05
CA ASN A 357 0.59 -24.90 -0.14
C ASN A 357 -0.05 -23.52 -0.36
N VAL A 358 -0.31 -23.18 -1.60
CA VAL A 358 -0.98 -21.94 -1.95
C VAL A 358 -2.44 -22.24 -2.17
N SER A 359 -3.24 -21.93 -1.21
CA SER A 359 -4.66 -21.70 -1.44
C SER A 359 -4.83 -20.21 -1.74
N PHE A 360 -5.36 -19.86 -2.91
CA PHE A 360 -6.11 -18.62 -3.02
C PHE A 360 -7.35 -18.82 -2.17
N ASN A 361 -7.26 -18.43 -0.91
CA ASN A 361 -8.43 -18.39 -0.06
C ASN A 361 -9.27 -17.21 -0.54
N LEU A 362 -10.24 -17.52 -1.39
CA LEU A 362 -11.46 -16.74 -1.52
C LEU A 362 -12.41 -17.11 -0.36
N ASP A 363 -11.91 -17.73 0.72
CA ASP A 363 -12.65 -17.92 1.96
C ASP A 363 -12.87 -16.54 2.58
N GLN A 364 -13.93 -15.92 2.15
CA GLN A 364 -14.44 -14.69 2.70
C GLN A 364 -15.35 -15.01 3.86
N ASP A 365 -14.78 -15.11 5.05
CA ASP A 365 -15.55 -14.91 6.28
C ASP A 365 -15.87 -13.41 6.50
N ASN A 366 -15.26 -12.52 5.71
CA ASN A 366 -15.53 -11.09 5.73
C ASN A 366 -16.37 -10.70 4.50
N ASP A 367 -17.67 -10.51 4.74
CA ASP A 367 -18.63 -10.01 3.74
C ASP A 367 -18.49 -8.50 3.47
N GLY A 368 -17.44 -7.87 4.01
CA GLY A 368 -17.16 -6.44 3.89
C GLY A 368 -18.07 -5.54 4.73
N THR A 369 -18.95 -6.12 5.57
CA THR A 369 -19.83 -5.36 6.47
C THR A 369 -19.11 -4.93 7.74
N ALA A 370 -18.05 -5.66 8.14
CA ALA A 370 -17.21 -5.33 9.28
C ALA A 370 -15.76 -5.07 8.83
N ARG A 371 -15.08 -4.17 9.54
CA ARG A 371 -13.64 -3.97 9.33
C ARG A 371 -12.90 -5.28 9.69
N PRO A 372 -11.97 -5.75 8.84
CA PRO A 372 -11.14 -6.89 9.18
C PRO A 372 -10.27 -6.59 10.40
N GLU A 373 -9.98 -7.60 11.21
CA GLU A 373 -8.99 -7.49 12.27
C GLU A 373 -7.61 -7.25 11.65
N HIS A 374 -6.83 -6.39 12.31
CA HIS A 374 -5.44 -6.18 11.92
C HIS A 374 -4.59 -7.40 12.27
N ASP A 375 -3.92 -7.99 11.27
CA ASP A 375 -3.05 -9.17 11.43
C ASP A 375 -1.58 -8.75 11.29
N GLU A 376 -0.86 -8.71 12.42
CA GLU A 376 0.56 -8.35 12.46
C GLU A 376 1.42 -9.57 12.80
N PHE A 377 2.45 -9.81 11.99
CA PHE A 377 3.33 -10.98 12.10
C PHE A 377 4.75 -10.68 11.62
N ASP A 378 5.67 -11.57 11.99
CA ASP A 378 7.07 -11.51 11.56
C ASP A 378 7.26 -12.22 10.21
N GLN A 379 8.28 -11.81 9.47
CA GLN A 379 8.74 -12.47 8.24
C GLN A 379 8.92 -13.97 8.39
N GLU A 380 9.35 -14.44 9.58
CA GLU A 380 9.54 -15.86 9.85
C GLU A 380 8.24 -16.67 9.75
N ALA A 381 7.09 -16.09 10.07
CA ALA A 381 5.80 -16.76 9.93
C ALA A 381 5.43 -17.01 8.45
N ILE A 382 5.80 -16.09 7.55
CA ILE A 382 5.68 -16.29 6.10
C ILE A 382 6.63 -17.40 5.64
N ILE A 383 7.91 -17.34 6.07
CA ILE A 383 8.93 -18.33 5.69
C ILE A 383 8.55 -19.73 6.17
N ALA A 384 7.92 -19.86 7.34
CA ALA A 384 7.42 -21.11 7.88
C ALA A 384 6.12 -21.59 7.21
N GLY A 385 5.45 -20.76 6.40
CA GLY A 385 4.15 -21.05 5.79
C GLY A 385 2.98 -21.00 6.77
N GLU A 386 3.15 -20.31 7.90
CA GLU A 386 2.13 -20.12 8.94
C GLU A 386 1.21 -18.93 8.63
N LYS A 387 1.74 -17.95 7.91
CA LYS A 387 1.05 -16.73 7.45
C LYS A 387 1.29 -16.52 5.96
N THR A 388 0.44 -15.71 5.35
CA THR A 388 0.55 -15.32 3.93
C THR A 388 0.04 -13.89 3.72
N MET A 389 0.72 -13.15 2.87
CA MET A 389 0.23 -11.87 2.33
C MET A 389 -0.29 -12.03 0.89
N THR A 390 -0.02 -13.05 0.24
CA THR A 390 -0.36 -13.71 -1.03
C THR A 390 0.90 -14.38 -1.57
N ILE A 391 0.74 -15.36 -2.45
CA ILE A 391 1.88 -16.10 -3.01
C ILE A 391 2.97 -15.19 -3.59
N THR A 392 2.59 -14.14 -4.30
CA THR A 392 3.54 -13.22 -4.95
C THR A 392 4.36 -12.49 -3.89
N LEU A 393 3.69 -11.87 -2.91
CA LEU A 393 4.36 -11.13 -1.85
C LEU A 393 5.21 -12.07 -0.96
N ASP A 394 4.72 -13.28 -0.70
CA ASP A 394 5.46 -14.27 0.09
C ASP A 394 6.77 -14.68 -0.59
N GLN A 395 6.77 -14.84 -1.92
CA GLN A 395 7.98 -15.13 -2.70
C GLN A 395 9.01 -14.00 -2.60
N ASP A 396 8.57 -12.75 -2.66
CA ASP A 396 9.42 -11.56 -2.46
C ASP A 396 10.01 -11.54 -1.05
N ILE A 397 9.16 -11.78 -0.04
CA ILE A 397 9.55 -11.81 1.37
C ILE A 397 10.64 -12.85 1.64
N HIS A 398 10.58 -14.00 1.00
CA HIS A 398 11.59 -15.04 1.13
C HIS A 398 13.00 -14.59 0.71
N LEU A 399 13.13 -13.67 -0.25
CA LEU A 399 14.40 -13.25 -0.82
C LEU A 399 14.94 -11.95 -0.22
N ILE A 400 14.05 -11.02 0.14
CA ILE A 400 14.43 -9.64 0.47
C ILE A 400 15.38 -9.53 1.67
N ARG A 401 15.25 -10.44 2.65
CA ARG A 401 16.17 -10.55 3.79
C ARG A 401 17.60 -10.87 3.36
N ASP A 402 17.77 -11.77 2.39
CA ASP A 402 19.09 -12.17 1.94
C ASP A 402 19.73 -11.09 1.04
N VAL A 403 18.91 -10.31 0.34
CA VAL A 403 19.36 -9.08 -0.34
C VAL A 403 19.93 -8.09 0.70
N GLN A 404 19.22 -7.84 1.80
CA GLN A 404 19.70 -6.97 2.89
C GLN A 404 21.02 -7.45 3.49
N LYS A 405 21.17 -8.75 3.75
CA LYS A 405 22.43 -9.35 4.23
C LYS A 405 23.56 -9.17 3.22
N GLY A 406 23.24 -9.33 1.93
CA GLY A 406 24.20 -9.14 0.85
C GLY A 406 24.73 -7.71 0.77
N MET A 407 23.90 -6.70 1.05
CA MET A 407 24.30 -5.29 1.09
C MET A 407 25.34 -4.99 2.19
N HIS A 408 25.41 -5.78 3.27
CA HIS A 408 26.46 -5.68 4.28
C HIS A 408 27.79 -6.32 3.86
N SER A 409 27.80 -7.06 2.74
CA SER A 409 29.02 -7.70 2.28
C SER A 409 30.03 -6.68 1.76
N ARG A 410 31.31 -6.86 2.13
CA ARG A 410 32.42 -6.08 1.53
C ARG A 410 32.56 -6.29 0.02
N GLY A 411 31.96 -7.36 -0.51
CA GLY A 411 31.94 -7.69 -1.94
C GLY A 411 30.92 -6.87 -2.74
N PHE A 412 29.85 -6.37 -2.11
CA PHE A 412 28.84 -5.54 -2.75
C PHE A 412 29.25 -4.06 -2.64
N LYS A 413 29.15 -3.32 -3.73
CA LYS A 413 29.50 -1.90 -3.77
C LYS A 413 28.31 -1.01 -4.11
N GLU A 414 27.61 -1.36 -5.17
CA GLU A 414 26.47 -0.60 -5.69
C GLU A 414 25.59 -1.50 -6.55
N ALA A 415 24.33 -1.15 -6.69
CA ALA A 415 23.41 -1.82 -7.61
C ALA A 415 23.78 -1.50 -9.05
N TRP A 416 23.68 -2.49 -9.92
CA TRP A 416 23.94 -2.38 -11.37
C TRP A 416 22.64 -2.70 -12.09
N LEU A 417 21.90 -1.66 -12.44
CA LEU A 417 20.56 -1.76 -12.99
C LEU A 417 20.58 -1.82 -14.54
N ASN A 418 19.65 -2.58 -15.10
CA ASN A 418 19.39 -2.58 -16.53
C ASN A 418 18.28 -1.56 -16.91
N ASP A 419 17.91 -1.47 -18.18
CA ASP A 419 16.91 -0.51 -18.67
C ASP A 419 15.49 -0.85 -18.17
N ASP A 420 15.19 -2.12 -17.87
CA ASP A 420 13.89 -2.54 -17.32
C ASP A 420 13.72 -2.08 -15.87
N GLU A 421 14.82 -1.76 -15.17
CA GLU A 421 14.87 -1.26 -13.80
C GLU A 421 14.93 0.29 -13.72
N ALA A 422 14.64 0.98 -14.81
CA ALA A 422 14.73 2.45 -14.88
C ALA A 422 13.80 3.17 -13.87
N ARG A 423 12.70 2.54 -13.40
CA ARG A 423 11.84 3.10 -12.35
C ARG A 423 12.54 3.13 -10.99
N VAL A 424 13.36 2.14 -10.66
CA VAL A 424 14.22 2.13 -9.47
C VAL A 424 15.20 3.29 -9.52
N GLN A 425 15.84 3.51 -10.70
CA GLN A 425 16.74 4.62 -10.92
C GLN A 425 16.04 5.98 -10.73
N HIS A 426 14.83 6.12 -11.27
CA HIS A 426 13.99 7.31 -11.11
C HIS A 426 13.68 7.58 -9.64
N TYR A 427 13.24 6.57 -8.91
CA TYR A 427 12.90 6.64 -7.51
C TYR A 427 14.07 7.15 -6.66
N HIS A 428 15.26 6.54 -6.80
CA HIS A 428 16.43 6.96 -6.06
C HIS A 428 16.91 8.38 -6.44
N SER A 429 16.69 8.81 -7.68
CA SER A 429 16.98 10.20 -8.08
C SER A 429 16.10 11.22 -7.33
N TRP A 430 14.86 10.85 -6.99
CA TRP A 430 13.98 11.69 -6.19
C TRP A 430 14.35 11.67 -4.71
N ILE A 431 14.76 10.52 -4.15
CA ILE A 431 15.34 10.48 -2.80
C ILE A 431 16.53 11.45 -2.73
N ASP A 432 17.44 11.45 -3.71
CA ASP A 432 18.56 12.37 -3.75
C ASP A 432 18.14 13.84 -3.77
N LYS A 433 17.07 14.18 -4.51
CA LYS A 433 16.53 15.55 -4.50
C LYS A 433 16.08 15.98 -3.10
N TYR A 434 15.38 15.10 -2.36
CA TYR A 434 14.96 15.37 -1.00
C TYR A 434 16.17 15.49 -0.05
N ILE A 435 17.07 14.52 -0.07
CA ILE A 435 18.25 14.51 0.80
C ILE A 435 19.14 15.74 0.55
N ASN A 436 19.31 16.16 -0.71
CA ASN A 436 20.13 17.29 -1.10
C ASN A 436 19.35 18.61 -1.18
N GLN A 437 18.04 18.61 -0.90
CA GLN A 437 17.15 19.79 -0.98
C GLN A 437 17.20 20.50 -2.35
N GLN A 438 17.17 19.71 -3.42
CA GLN A 438 17.29 20.16 -4.82
C GLN A 438 15.91 20.13 -5.53
N PHE A 439 15.03 21.06 -5.18
CA PHE A 439 13.69 21.22 -5.78
C PHE A 439 13.61 22.43 -6.71
N ASN A 440 14.54 22.55 -7.66
CA ASN A 440 14.53 23.63 -8.66
C ASN A 440 13.75 23.24 -9.91
#